data_587ce81ee8978f572586a158d0193009
#
_entry.id   587ce81ee8978f572586a158d0193009
#
_cell.length_a   1.000
_cell.length_b   1.000
_cell.length_c   1.000
_cell.angle_alpha   90.00
_cell.angle_beta   90.00
_cell.angle_gamma   90.00
#
_symmetry.space_group_name_H-M   'P 1'
#
loop_
_entity.id
_entity.type
_entity.pdbx_description
1 polymer ?
#
loop_
_entity_poly.entity_id
_entity_poly.type
_entity_poly.pdbx_seq_one_letter_code
_entity_poly.pdbx_strand_id
1 'polypeptide(L)'
;MRGFVSIFILLLMLISPLKSNGQQHFSSVTEYLRSLDGTGVANIKKSIDEFILSIDDIEQQSKVAALCFDYYYNSNYMGNEAIALHIADNYFLNNKLQWIDNEGFMMLQLFAEFNRRSMVGNLAPELILENNFGGYTSTYGIDTKPYGLKILYFYDTNCITCKSETPKLVQFLKEYSDSDLTFYAIYTQSDKSEWSDYIAKHFD
;
A
#
# COMPACT_ATOMS: atom_id res chain seq x y z
N MET A 1 6.03 31.21 -4.26
CA MET A 1 5.16 31.00 -5.44
C MET A 1 5.89 31.13 -6.80
N ARG A 2 7.06 31.75 -6.93
CA ARG A 2 7.79 31.90 -8.22
C ARG A 2 8.66 30.67 -8.60
N GLY A 3 9.04 29.80 -7.67
CA GLY A 3 9.93 28.66 -7.97
C GLY A 3 9.23 27.45 -8.57
N PHE A 4 7.98 27.18 -8.21
CA PHE A 4 7.22 26.03 -8.72
C PHE A 4 6.81 26.14 -10.19
N VAL A 5 6.45 27.35 -10.62
CA VAL A 5 6.07 27.61 -12.02
C VAL A 5 7.27 27.39 -12.95
N SER A 6 8.50 27.71 -12.49
CA SER A 6 9.71 27.57 -13.31
C SER A 6 10.10 26.10 -13.54
N ILE A 7 9.89 25.21 -12.56
CA ILE A 7 10.17 23.77 -12.70
C ILE A 7 9.13 23.11 -13.61
N PHE A 8 7.88 23.54 -13.52
CA PHE A 8 6.79 23.03 -14.37
C PHE A 8 6.98 23.41 -15.84
N ILE A 9 7.42 24.65 -16.11
CA ILE A 9 7.71 25.11 -17.48
C ILE A 9 8.93 24.37 -18.06
N LEU A 10 9.95 24.06 -17.23
CA LEU A 10 11.13 23.31 -17.68
C LEU A 10 10.77 21.85 -18.01
N LEU A 11 9.86 21.24 -17.25
CA LEU A 11 9.38 19.88 -17.49
C LEU A 11 8.50 19.81 -18.76
N LEU A 12 7.65 20.83 -19.01
CA LEU A 12 6.86 20.94 -20.24
C LEU A 12 7.74 21.14 -21.49
N MET A 13 8.86 21.84 -21.39
CA MET A 13 9.81 21.97 -22.49
C MET A 13 10.56 20.67 -22.81
N LEU A 14 10.73 19.78 -21.83
CA LEU A 14 11.30 18.43 -22.04
C LEU A 14 10.30 17.46 -22.66
N ILE A 15 9.00 17.74 -22.58
CA ILE A 15 7.91 16.94 -23.15
C ILE A 15 7.55 17.39 -24.58
N SER A 16 7.94 18.60 -25.00
CA SER A 16 7.71 19.13 -26.36
C SER A 16 8.80 18.65 -27.32
N PRO A 17 8.50 18.39 -28.52
CA PRO A 17 8.25 17.23 -29.32
C PRO A 17 9.48 16.38 -29.56
N LEU A 18 9.84 15.49 -28.66
CA LEU A 18 10.82 14.45 -28.92
C LEU A 18 10.15 13.27 -29.64
N LYS A 19 10.00 13.36 -30.94
CA LYS A 19 9.88 12.21 -31.84
C LYS A 19 11.19 11.44 -31.84
N SER A 20 11.59 10.85 -30.70
CA SER A 20 12.55 9.73 -30.65
C SER A 20 12.80 9.23 -29.22
N ASN A 21 12.65 7.96 -29.05
CA ASN A 21 13.03 7.14 -27.90
C ASN A 21 12.10 7.19 -26.68
N GLY A 22 11.18 6.23 -26.64
CA GLY A 22 10.33 5.95 -25.48
C GLY A 22 11.11 5.76 -24.16
N GLN A 23 12.37 5.35 -24.21
CA GLN A 23 13.23 5.17 -23.04
C GLN A 23 13.60 6.48 -22.34
N GLN A 24 13.86 7.57 -23.08
CA GLN A 24 14.18 8.89 -22.48
C GLN A 24 12.95 9.53 -21.83
N HIS A 25 11.77 9.26 -22.36
CA HIS A 25 10.52 9.76 -21.78
C HIS A 25 10.21 9.03 -20.45
N PHE A 26 10.49 7.74 -20.36
CA PHE A 26 10.24 6.94 -19.16
C PHE A 26 11.20 7.31 -18.00
N SER A 27 12.50 7.56 -18.27
CA SER A 27 13.41 8.00 -17.22
C SER A 27 13.01 9.37 -16.64
N SER A 28 12.51 10.30 -17.45
CA SER A 28 12.07 11.61 -16.97
C SER A 28 10.80 11.55 -16.11
N VAL A 29 9.83 10.66 -16.42
CA VAL A 29 8.66 10.43 -15.56
C VAL A 29 9.08 9.87 -14.21
N THR A 30 9.93 8.84 -14.19
CA THR A 30 10.41 8.23 -12.95
C THR A 30 11.20 9.22 -12.07
N GLU A 31 12.03 10.07 -12.68
CA GLU A 31 12.73 11.12 -11.95
C GLU A 31 11.78 12.14 -11.34
N TYR A 32 10.76 12.55 -12.09
CA TYR A 32 9.70 13.42 -11.56
C TYR A 32 9.00 12.79 -10.36
N LEU A 33 8.54 11.52 -10.48
CA LEU A 33 7.86 10.82 -9.39
C LEU A 33 8.75 10.71 -8.15
N ARG A 34 10.03 10.37 -8.35
CA ARG A 34 11.01 10.33 -7.24
C ARG A 34 11.18 11.67 -6.56
N SER A 35 11.07 12.78 -7.29
CA SER A 35 11.15 14.13 -6.70
C SER A 35 9.96 14.48 -5.81
N LEU A 36 8.85 13.77 -5.94
CA LEU A 36 7.66 13.92 -5.11
C LEU A 36 7.73 13.11 -3.80
N ASP A 37 8.62 12.13 -3.71
CA ASP A 37 8.73 11.26 -2.53
C ASP A 37 8.95 12.09 -1.26
N GLY A 38 8.18 11.74 -0.21
CA GLY A 38 8.24 12.44 1.08
C GLY A 38 7.49 13.78 1.16
N THR A 39 6.88 14.27 0.08
CA THR A 39 6.10 15.53 0.11
C THR A 39 4.70 15.38 0.72
N GLY A 40 4.31 14.14 1.03
CA GLY A 40 3.02 13.76 1.61
C GLY A 40 1.97 13.38 0.56
N VAL A 41 1.16 12.37 0.91
CA VAL A 41 0.21 11.70 0.01
C VAL A 41 -0.73 12.68 -0.71
N ALA A 42 -1.26 13.68 0.00
CA ALA A 42 -2.19 14.66 -0.60
C ALA A 42 -1.50 15.54 -1.67
N ASN A 43 -0.25 15.97 -1.41
CA ASN A 43 0.51 16.77 -2.37
C ASN A 43 0.90 15.94 -3.59
N ILE A 44 1.29 14.69 -3.37
CA ILE A 44 1.64 13.77 -4.45
C ILE A 44 0.44 13.52 -5.36
N LYS A 45 -0.73 13.20 -4.82
CA LYS A 45 -1.97 13.01 -5.60
C LYS A 45 -2.27 14.22 -6.48
N LYS A 46 -2.21 15.42 -5.90
CA LYS A 46 -2.44 16.66 -6.64
C LYS A 46 -1.42 16.86 -7.77
N SER A 47 -0.14 16.64 -7.49
CA SER A 47 0.92 16.81 -8.49
C SER A 47 0.81 15.81 -9.63
N ILE A 48 0.39 14.56 -9.34
CA ILE A 48 0.13 13.53 -10.34
C ILE A 48 -1.08 13.89 -11.21
N ASP A 49 -2.17 14.36 -10.61
CA ASP A 49 -3.34 14.79 -11.37
C ASP A 49 -2.98 15.95 -12.33
N GLU A 50 -2.26 16.95 -11.84
CA GLU A 50 -1.77 18.07 -12.67
C GLU A 50 -0.87 17.57 -13.80
N PHE A 51 0.01 16.61 -13.53
CA PHE A 51 0.92 16.04 -14.51
C PHE A 51 0.18 15.22 -15.58
N ILE A 52 -0.66 14.28 -15.19
CA ILE A 52 -1.44 13.45 -16.12
C ILE A 52 -2.34 14.33 -16.99
N LEU A 53 -3.05 15.29 -16.40
CA LEU A 53 -3.97 16.17 -17.11
C LEU A 53 -3.26 17.21 -18.01
N SER A 54 -1.96 17.42 -17.87
CA SER A 54 -1.17 18.28 -18.75
C SER A 54 -0.83 17.64 -20.11
N ILE A 55 -1.13 16.35 -20.29
CA ILE A 55 -0.83 15.60 -21.49
C ILE A 55 -2.06 15.62 -22.40
N ASP A 56 -1.95 16.23 -23.58
CA ASP A 56 -3.06 16.37 -24.54
C ASP A 56 -3.40 15.06 -25.26
N ASP A 57 -2.39 14.26 -25.56
CA ASP A 57 -2.58 12.96 -26.25
C ASP A 57 -3.07 11.89 -25.30
N ILE A 58 -4.27 11.36 -25.55
CA ILE A 58 -4.95 10.41 -24.65
C ILE A 58 -4.21 9.08 -24.51
N GLU A 59 -3.51 8.63 -25.55
CA GLU A 59 -2.72 7.39 -25.48
C GLU A 59 -1.48 7.58 -24.64
N GLN A 60 -0.79 8.70 -24.79
CA GLN A 60 0.35 9.07 -23.93
C GLN A 60 -0.11 9.31 -22.48
N GLN A 61 -1.25 9.96 -22.29
CA GLN A 61 -1.84 10.17 -20.97
C GLN A 61 -2.11 8.85 -20.27
N SER A 62 -2.68 7.85 -20.98
CA SER A 62 -2.90 6.49 -20.43
C SER A 62 -1.58 5.81 -20.04
N LYS A 63 -0.57 5.89 -20.89
CA LYS A 63 0.76 5.29 -20.61
C LYS A 63 1.43 5.94 -19.39
N VAL A 64 1.37 7.26 -19.29
CA VAL A 64 1.96 7.97 -18.15
C VAL A 64 1.20 7.69 -16.86
N ALA A 65 -0.14 7.66 -16.90
CA ALA A 65 -0.95 7.29 -15.75
C ALA A 65 -0.66 5.86 -15.27
N ALA A 66 -0.46 4.91 -16.18
CA ALA A 66 -0.07 3.54 -15.84
C ALA A 66 1.32 3.48 -15.19
N LEU A 67 2.28 4.23 -15.69
CA LEU A 67 3.63 4.35 -15.07
C LEU A 67 3.57 4.97 -13.67
N CYS A 68 2.74 5.98 -13.48
CA CYS A 68 2.52 6.57 -12.15
C CYS A 68 1.89 5.55 -11.20
N PHE A 69 0.90 4.78 -11.68
CA PHE A 69 0.31 3.71 -10.89
C PHE A 69 1.36 2.67 -10.49
N ASP A 70 2.12 2.14 -11.44
CA ASP A 70 3.15 1.14 -11.19
C ASP A 70 4.23 1.61 -10.20
N TYR A 71 4.64 2.86 -10.29
CA TYR A 71 5.62 3.43 -9.37
C TYR A 71 5.14 3.40 -7.92
N TYR A 72 3.89 3.83 -7.66
CA TYR A 72 3.34 3.86 -6.31
C TYR A 72 2.80 2.51 -5.84
N TYR A 73 2.35 1.66 -6.75
CA TYR A 73 1.96 0.27 -6.46
C TYR A 73 3.15 -0.55 -5.95
N ASN A 74 4.34 -0.38 -6.54
CA ASN A 74 5.56 -1.07 -6.15
C ASN A 74 6.38 -0.33 -5.07
N SER A 75 5.84 0.73 -4.49
CA SER A 75 6.54 1.52 -3.48
C SER A 75 6.63 0.80 -2.14
N ASN A 76 7.79 0.89 -1.49
CA ASN A 76 8.01 0.39 -0.13
C ASN A 76 7.62 1.42 0.96
N TYR A 77 7.13 2.59 0.60
CA TYR A 77 6.71 3.61 1.56
C TYR A 77 5.26 3.41 1.95
N MET A 78 5.02 3.22 3.25
CA MET A 78 3.68 3.10 3.82
C MET A 78 2.82 4.32 3.47
N GLY A 79 1.61 4.08 2.96
CA GLY A 79 0.67 5.13 2.54
C GLY A 79 0.72 5.44 1.04
N ASN A 80 1.73 5.00 0.31
CA ASN A 80 1.82 5.21 -1.14
C ASN A 80 0.81 4.38 -1.92
N GLU A 81 0.30 3.28 -1.36
CA GLU A 81 -0.83 2.53 -1.89
C GLU A 81 -2.09 3.39 -2.05
N ALA A 82 -2.26 4.42 -1.23
CA ALA A 82 -3.34 5.39 -1.38
C ALA A 82 -3.19 6.29 -2.63
N ILE A 83 -1.97 6.45 -3.12
CA ILE A 83 -1.69 7.18 -4.37
C ILE A 83 -1.99 6.27 -5.56
N ALA A 84 -1.53 5.02 -5.52
CA ALA A 84 -1.86 4.03 -6.55
C ALA A 84 -3.39 3.85 -6.67
N LEU A 85 -4.10 3.72 -5.55
CA LEU A 85 -5.56 3.64 -5.54
C LEU A 85 -6.23 4.88 -6.11
N HIS A 86 -5.72 6.08 -5.81
CA HIS A 86 -6.21 7.32 -6.38
C HIS A 86 -6.10 7.35 -7.91
N ILE A 87 -4.98 6.88 -8.46
CA ILE A 87 -4.78 6.79 -9.91
C ILE A 87 -5.72 5.75 -10.52
N ALA A 88 -5.83 4.58 -9.91
CA ALA A 88 -6.74 3.53 -10.35
C ALA A 88 -8.19 4.04 -10.44
N ASP A 89 -8.69 4.66 -9.38
CA ASP A 89 -10.07 5.13 -9.27
C ASP A 89 -10.38 6.31 -10.21
N ASN A 90 -9.46 7.27 -10.33
CA ASN A 90 -9.74 8.51 -11.05
C ASN A 90 -9.48 8.44 -12.56
N TYR A 91 -8.72 7.45 -13.01
CA TYR A 91 -8.31 7.37 -14.40
C TYR A 91 -8.76 6.07 -15.09
N PHE A 92 -8.61 4.91 -14.46
CA PHE A 92 -8.84 3.63 -15.11
C PHE A 92 -10.17 2.99 -14.75
N LEU A 93 -10.53 2.91 -13.48
CA LEU A 93 -11.78 2.25 -13.06
C LEU A 93 -13.03 3.07 -13.36
N ASN A 94 -12.89 4.36 -13.59
CA ASN A 94 -13.96 5.23 -14.09
C ASN A 94 -14.00 5.37 -15.63
N ASN A 95 -13.17 4.58 -16.34
CA ASN A 95 -13.08 4.56 -17.81
C ASN A 95 -12.66 5.89 -18.47
N LYS A 96 -11.98 6.79 -17.75
CA LYS A 96 -11.41 8.00 -18.37
C LYS A 96 -10.24 7.69 -19.29
N LEU A 97 -9.39 6.76 -18.83
CA LEU A 97 -8.23 6.26 -19.58
C LEU A 97 -8.35 4.74 -19.76
N GLN A 98 -7.72 4.21 -20.79
CA GLN A 98 -7.69 2.77 -21.04
C GLN A 98 -6.39 2.19 -20.47
N TRP A 99 -6.51 1.06 -19.76
CA TRP A 99 -5.34 0.25 -19.40
C TRP A 99 -4.81 -0.49 -20.63
N ILE A 100 -3.49 -0.75 -20.65
CA ILE A 100 -2.79 -1.24 -21.85
C ILE A 100 -3.24 -2.66 -22.22
N ASP A 101 -3.54 -3.50 -21.25
CA ASP A 101 -3.91 -4.90 -21.45
C ASP A 101 -4.94 -5.39 -20.42
N ASN A 102 -5.65 -6.47 -20.74
CA ASN A 102 -6.71 -6.99 -19.90
C ASN A 102 -6.21 -7.64 -18.61
N GLU A 103 -5.05 -8.27 -18.61
CA GLU A 103 -4.49 -8.94 -17.44
C GLU A 103 -4.06 -7.91 -16.40
N GLY A 104 -3.32 -6.90 -16.81
CA GLY A 104 -2.93 -5.78 -15.95
C GLY A 104 -4.14 -5.02 -15.42
N PHE A 105 -5.20 -4.83 -16.22
CA PHE A 105 -6.43 -4.20 -15.75
C PHE A 105 -7.13 -5.02 -14.66
N MET A 106 -7.19 -6.34 -14.82
CA MET A 106 -7.72 -7.22 -13.77
C MET A 106 -6.91 -7.14 -12.47
N MET A 107 -5.57 -7.10 -12.56
CA MET A 107 -4.71 -6.92 -11.39
C MET A 107 -4.94 -5.56 -10.70
N LEU A 108 -5.13 -4.49 -11.48
CA LEU A 108 -5.48 -3.17 -10.96
C LEU A 108 -6.84 -3.19 -10.24
N GLN A 109 -7.85 -3.88 -10.79
CA GLN A 109 -9.15 -4.04 -10.15
C GLN A 109 -9.05 -4.78 -8.83
N LEU A 110 -8.31 -5.91 -8.78
CA LEU A 110 -8.05 -6.67 -7.56
C LEU A 110 -7.32 -5.82 -6.52
N PHE A 111 -6.28 -5.11 -6.93
CA PHE A 111 -5.57 -4.19 -6.04
C PHE A 111 -6.53 -3.17 -5.41
N ALA A 112 -7.35 -2.51 -6.22
CA ALA A 112 -8.30 -1.51 -5.74
C ALA A 112 -9.34 -2.10 -4.77
N GLU A 113 -9.88 -3.29 -5.09
CA GLU A 113 -10.85 -4.01 -4.25
C GLU A 113 -10.28 -4.31 -2.86
N PHE A 114 -9.07 -4.92 -2.81
CA PHE A 114 -8.45 -5.33 -1.56
C PHE A 114 -7.95 -4.14 -0.73
N ASN A 115 -7.36 -3.13 -1.37
CA ASN A 115 -6.73 -2.04 -0.63
C ASN A 115 -7.72 -0.97 -0.16
N ARG A 116 -8.84 -0.77 -0.85
CA ARG A 116 -9.80 0.31 -0.52
C ARG A 116 -10.26 0.29 0.94
N ARG A 117 -10.40 -0.91 1.54
CA ARG A 117 -10.83 -1.08 2.94
C ARG A 117 -9.69 -0.99 3.94
N SER A 118 -8.45 -1.24 3.53
CA SER A 118 -7.28 -1.34 4.40
C SER A 118 -6.35 -0.12 4.36
N MET A 119 -6.77 0.98 3.71
CA MET A 119 -5.97 2.21 3.64
C MET A 119 -5.63 2.77 5.01
N VAL A 120 -4.39 3.23 5.16
CA VAL A 120 -3.95 3.98 6.34
C VAL A 120 -4.88 5.17 6.59
N GLY A 121 -5.36 5.30 7.82
CA GLY A 121 -6.35 6.30 8.22
C GLY A 121 -7.80 5.84 8.17
N ASN A 122 -8.09 4.69 7.54
CA ASN A 122 -9.41 4.08 7.61
C ASN A 122 -9.55 3.19 8.86
N LEU A 123 -10.79 2.97 9.26
CA LEU A 123 -11.10 1.99 10.30
C LEU A 123 -10.77 0.59 9.75
N ALA A 124 -9.90 -0.15 10.44
CA ALA A 124 -9.57 -1.53 10.05
C ALA A 124 -10.84 -2.41 10.12
N PRO A 125 -10.99 -3.40 9.22
CA PRO A 125 -12.09 -4.37 9.31
C PRO A 125 -12.06 -5.14 10.63
N GLU A 126 -13.23 -5.39 11.21
CA GLU A 126 -13.34 -6.28 12.35
C GLU A 126 -13.02 -7.73 11.93
N LEU A 127 -12.17 -8.38 12.71
CA LEU A 127 -11.91 -9.82 12.58
C LEU A 127 -12.49 -10.54 13.80
N ILE A 128 -13.32 -11.54 13.56
CA ILE A 128 -13.82 -12.46 14.59
C ILE A 128 -13.12 -13.80 14.35
N LEU A 129 -12.20 -14.15 15.24
CA LEU A 129 -11.28 -15.28 15.08
C LEU A 129 -11.42 -16.27 16.24
N GLU A 130 -11.26 -17.56 15.96
CA GLU A 130 -11.13 -18.58 16.98
C GLU A 130 -9.86 -18.33 17.80
N ASN A 131 -9.98 -18.41 19.12
CA ASN A 131 -8.85 -18.24 20.03
C ASN A 131 -8.35 -19.60 20.58
N ASN A 132 -7.13 -19.59 21.12
CA ASN A 132 -6.50 -20.79 21.69
C ASN A 132 -7.15 -21.32 22.98
N PHE A 133 -8.18 -20.64 23.50
CA PHE A 133 -8.95 -21.07 24.68
C PHE A 133 -10.28 -21.76 24.31
N GLY A 134 -10.54 -22.01 23.03
CA GLY A 134 -11.74 -22.69 22.53
C GLY A 134 -12.96 -21.79 22.32
N GLY A 135 -12.76 -20.47 22.27
CA GLY A 135 -13.81 -19.48 22.01
C GLY A 135 -13.49 -18.62 20.79
N TYR A 136 -14.19 -17.49 20.66
CA TYR A 136 -13.97 -16.50 19.62
C TYR A 136 -13.57 -15.17 20.24
N THR A 137 -12.67 -14.44 19.56
CA THR A 137 -12.23 -13.11 19.94
C THR A 137 -12.40 -12.16 18.75
N SER A 138 -12.96 -10.98 19.02
CA SER A 138 -13.04 -9.89 18.05
C SER A 138 -11.86 -8.94 18.23
N THR A 139 -11.32 -8.44 17.10
CA THR A 139 -10.31 -7.37 17.14
C THR A 139 -10.87 -6.06 17.68
N TYR A 140 -12.20 -5.93 17.79
CA TYR A 140 -12.92 -4.81 18.42
C TYR A 140 -13.54 -5.18 19.79
N GLY A 141 -13.21 -6.35 20.35
CA GLY A 141 -13.78 -6.85 21.58
C GLY A 141 -13.61 -5.92 22.80
N ILE A 142 -14.43 -6.17 23.82
CA ILE A 142 -14.53 -5.35 25.05
C ILE A 142 -13.20 -5.32 25.84
N ASP A 143 -12.40 -6.38 25.72
CA ASP A 143 -11.09 -6.52 26.41
C ASP A 143 -9.97 -5.70 25.74
N THR A 144 -10.25 -5.05 24.63
CA THR A 144 -9.27 -4.20 23.96
C THR A 144 -9.38 -2.79 24.48
N LYS A 145 -8.25 -2.26 24.98
CA LYS A 145 -8.18 -0.87 25.43
C LYS A 145 -8.60 0.08 24.29
N PRO A 146 -9.59 0.96 24.49
CA PRO A 146 -10.20 1.73 23.39
C PRO A 146 -9.24 2.68 22.67
N TYR A 147 -8.12 3.04 23.32
CA TYR A 147 -7.13 3.97 22.80
C TYR A 147 -5.72 3.34 22.69
N GLY A 148 -5.59 2.05 22.97
CA GLY A 148 -4.34 1.33 22.90
C GLY A 148 -3.91 1.00 21.48
N LEU A 149 -2.62 0.79 21.30
CA LEU A 149 -2.06 0.28 20.05
C LEU A 149 -2.44 -1.21 19.90
N LYS A 150 -2.90 -1.60 18.70
CA LYS A 150 -3.17 -3.01 18.37
C LYS A 150 -2.20 -3.48 17.29
N ILE A 151 -1.55 -4.60 17.54
CA ILE A 151 -0.68 -5.28 16.57
C ILE A 151 -1.39 -6.56 16.13
N LEU A 152 -1.64 -6.69 14.83
CA LEU A 152 -2.13 -7.92 14.19
C LEU A 152 -0.95 -8.57 13.46
N TYR A 153 -0.47 -9.69 13.95
CA TYR A 153 0.63 -10.45 13.37
C TYR A 153 0.08 -11.69 12.66
N PHE A 154 0.02 -11.62 11.34
CA PHE A 154 -0.39 -12.76 10.51
C PHE A 154 0.83 -13.65 10.25
N TYR A 155 0.73 -14.94 10.58
CA TYR A 155 1.85 -15.86 10.43
C TYR A 155 1.43 -17.23 9.88
N ASP A 156 2.41 -17.91 9.30
CA ASP A 156 2.35 -19.29 8.87
C ASP A 156 3.58 -20.04 9.43
N THR A 157 3.39 -21.25 9.93
CA THR A 157 4.45 -22.10 10.48
C THR A 157 5.51 -22.49 9.45
N ASN A 158 5.15 -22.49 8.16
CA ASN A 158 6.07 -22.81 7.05
C ASN A 158 6.74 -21.58 6.44
N CYS A 159 6.33 -20.37 6.82
CA CYS A 159 6.90 -19.12 6.33
C CYS A 159 8.29 -18.88 6.92
N ILE A 160 9.31 -18.80 6.08
CA ILE A 160 10.72 -18.56 6.49
C ILE A 160 10.87 -17.21 7.19
N THR A 161 10.24 -16.16 6.65
CA THR A 161 10.26 -14.82 7.24
C THR A 161 9.60 -14.83 8.62
N CYS A 162 8.46 -15.49 8.78
CA CYS A 162 7.80 -15.61 10.08
C CYS A 162 8.70 -16.29 11.12
N LYS A 163 9.40 -17.36 10.73
CA LYS A 163 10.36 -18.05 11.62
C LYS A 163 11.48 -17.15 12.12
N SER A 164 11.94 -16.22 11.30
CA SER A 164 12.99 -15.26 11.68
C SER A 164 12.45 -14.06 12.48
N GLU A 165 11.22 -13.62 12.20
CA GLU A 165 10.65 -12.41 12.81
C GLU A 165 9.94 -12.69 14.13
N THR A 166 9.32 -13.87 14.32
CA THR A 166 8.60 -14.20 15.56
C THR A 166 9.45 -14.04 16.83
N PRO A 167 10.71 -14.53 16.91
CA PRO A 167 11.53 -14.33 18.11
C PRO A 167 11.80 -12.86 18.44
N LYS A 168 12.00 -12.03 17.42
CA LYS A 168 12.23 -10.57 17.58
C LYS A 168 10.96 -9.89 18.09
N LEU A 169 9.81 -10.28 17.53
CA LEU A 169 8.52 -9.76 17.95
C LEU A 169 8.20 -10.15 19.41
N VAL A 170 8.47 -11.39 19.81
CA VAL A 170 8.31 -11.83 21.20
C VAL A 170 9.20 -11.03 22.14
N GLN A 171 10.44 -10.76 21.76
CA GLN A 171 11.33 -9.89 22.54
C GLN A 171 10.75 -8.47 22.66
N PHE A 172 10.31 -7.88 21.55
CA PHE A 172 9.66 -6.58 21.54
C PHE A 172 8.45 -6.54 22.49
N LEU A 173 7.59 -7.54 22.46
CA LEU A 173 6.41 -7.60 23.33
C LEU A 173 6.78 -7.66 24.82
N LYS A 174 7.88 -8.33 25.18
CA LYS A 174 8.40 -8.35 26.56
C LYS A 174 8.91 -6.98 27.01
N GLU A 175 9.60 -6.25 26.13
CA GLU A 175 10.11 -4.90 26.40
C GLU A 175 8.98 -3.88 26.59
N TYR A 176 7.83 -4.09 25.93
CA TYR A 176 6.66 -3.20 25.96
C TYR A 176 5.47 -3.78 26.73
N SER A 177 5.69 -4.76 27.63
CA SER A 177 4.63 -5.42 28.41
C SER A 177 3.77 -4.47 29.24
N ASP A 178 4.34 -3.36 29.72
CA ASP A 178 3.65 -2.36 30.54
C ASP A 178 2.95 -1.28 29.70
N SER A 179 3.05 -1.35 28.37
CA SER A 179 2.44 -0.38 27.47
C SER A 179 0.97 -0.69 27.16
N ASP A 180 0.27 0.31 26.64
CA ASP A 180 -1.12 0.20 26.21
C ASP A 180 -1.21 -0.52 24.84
N LEU A 181 -0.67 -1.75 24.81
CA LEU A 181 -0.52 -2.59 23.63
C LEU A 181 -1.42 -3.84 23.74
N THR A 182 -2.18 -4.12 22.70
CA THR A 182 -2.88 -5.39 22.51
C THR A 182 -2.28 -6.12 21.30
N PHE A 183 -1.93 -7.39 21.47
CA PHE A 183 -1.29 -8.19 20.43
C PHE A 183 -2.15 -9.39 20.07
N TYR A 184 -2.34 -9.61 18.78
CA TYR A 184 -3.01 -10.78 18.21
C TYR A 184 -2.05 -11.51 17.27
N ALA A 185 -1.65 -12.74 17.60
CA ALA A 185 -0.99 -13.65 16.69
C ALA A 185 -2.06 -14.44 15.91
N ILE A 186 -2.14 -14.20 14.62
CA ILE A 186 -3.18 -14.74 13.73
C ILE A 186 -2.57 -15.78 12.81
N TYR A 187 -2.90 -17.04 13.04
CA TYR A 187 -2.48 -18.15 12.18
C TYR A 187 -3.32 -18.19 10.92
N THR A 188 -2.66 -18.22 9.75
CA THR A 188 -3.32 -18.09 8.45
C THR A 188 -3.67 -19.42 7.79
N GLN A 189 -3.35 -20.56 8.44
CA GLN A 189 -3.65 -21.91 7.97
C GLN A 189 -4.72 -22.58 8.81
N SER A 190 -5.15 -23.77 8.41
CA SER A 190 -6.25 -24.51 9.07
C SER A 190 -5.80 -25.62 10.02
N ASP A 191 -4.50 -25.94 10.09
CA ASP A 191 -3.99 -26.99 10.95
C ASP A 191 -3.92 -26.55 12.41
N LYS A 192 -4.87 -27.05 13.22
CA LYS A 192 -4.98 -26.69 14.64
C LYS A 192 -3.85 -27.28 15.50
N SER A 193 -3.26 -28.40 15.10
CA SER A 193 -2.15 -29.01 15.83
C SER A 193 -0.90 -28.16 15.66
N GLU A 194 -0.54 -27.81 14.43
CA GLU A 194 0.57 -26.89 14.16
C GLU A 194 0.38 -25.52 14.83
N TRP A 195 -0.85 -25.02 14.82
CA TRP A 195 -1.19 -23.76 15.51
C TRP A 195 -0.91 -23.86 17.01
N SER A 196 -1.41 -24.90 17.69
CA SER A 196 -1.23 -25.11 19.12
C SER A 196 0.25 -25.25 19.50
N ASP A 197 0.99 -26.07 18.76
CA ASP A 197 2.43 -26.31 18.99
C ASP A 197 3.25 -25.02 18.81
N TYR A 198 2.88 -24.19 17.82
CA TYR A 198 3.56 -22.92 17.57
C TYR A 198 3.31 -21.90 18.67
N ILE A 199 2.09 -21.81 19.19
CA ILE A 199 1.74 -20.95 20.31
C ILE A 199 2.53 -21.37 21.54
N ALA A 200 2.47 -22.63 21.95
CA ALA A 200 3.19 -23.15 23.10
C ALA A 200 4.71 -22.93 23.02
N LYS A 201 5.26 -22.94 21.82
CA LYS A 201 6.70 -22.72 21.61
C LYS A 201 7.12 -21.26 21.70
N HIS A 202 6.30 -20.33 21.28
CA HIS A 202 6.73 -18.94 21.03
C HIS A 202 6.02 -17.89 21.88
N PHE A 203 4.79 -18.15 22.37
CA PHE A 203 3.94 -17.14 23.00
C PHE A 203 3.45 -17.52 24.43
N ASP A 204 3.84 -18.68 24.95
CA ASP A 204 3.57 -19.09 26.35
C ASP A 204 4.71 -18.63 27.35
#